data_d6d8df0d939cf47ad3888e1d72e4a37a
#
_entry.id   d6d8df0d939cf47ad3888e1d72e4a37a
#
_cell.length_a   1.000
_cell.length_b   1.000
_cell.length_c   1.000
_cell.angle_alpha   90.00
_cell.angle_beta   90.00
_cell.angle_gamma   90.00
#
_symmetry.space_group_name_H-M   'P 1'
#
loop_
_entity.id
_entity.type
_entity.pdbx_description
1 polymer ?
#
loop_
_entity_poly.entity_id
_entity_poly.type
_entity_poly.pdbx_seq_one_letter_code
_entity_poly.pdbx_strand_id
1 'polypeptide(L)'
;MPPGVRVTREAVMIEWTDRHVANAVFEGTARELLRMQLASPIHPLGEMTFNPTARSGDPDWRVMYVGVGDSGTGEQRDIRRLTPQRLDSLSGKILRIVPDLRAHTATTTVSENGRYRIPNDNPFTAMDGARKEIWAVGLRNPHRLIWHVDPARPREPILLAFNIGLTSWETVMIIRKGANYGYPLREGPQAMTTAGMTAVPADDIIPWQITDTVARGTVKPAYPVIAYPHTSTGGDAIAGGFVYRGTRVPALKDRLIFADITTGRVWYAELADVMRAEDSDPLTLAPMHEIDAGLRRIVEASFRSRGGRGETLPGAAAVSGRGRVDVRFAEDSSGELYVMTKSDGMIRQITGLR
;
A
#
# COMPACT_ATOMS: atom_id res chain seq x y z
N MET A 1 7.17 5.10 20.13
CA MET A 1 6.17 6.09 20.61
C MET A 1 6.89 7.15 21.42
N PRO A 2 6.53 8.41 21.31
CA PRO A 2 7.09 9.44 22.20
C PRO A 2 6.79 9.11 23.68
N PRO A 3 7.66 9.50 24.61
CA PRO A 3 7.39 9.32 26.05
C PRO A 3 6.05 9.93 26.46
N GLY A 4 5.31 9.24 27.31
CA GLY A 4 4.02 9.72 27.84
C GLY A 4 2.79 9.46 26.97
N VAL A 5 2.95 8.97 25.74
CA VAL A 5 1.80 8.57 24.90
C VAL A 5 1.31 7.18 25.33
N ARG A 6 0.05 7.12 25.78
CA ARG A 6 -0.57 5.84 26.14
C ARG A 6 -0.84 5.01 24.89
N VAL A 7 -0.26 3.82 24.83
CA VAL A 7 -0.58 2.82 23.81
C VAL A 7 -1.94 2.21 24.17
N THR A 8 -2.89 2.33 23.25
CA THR A 8 -4.25 1.78 23.43
C THR A 8 -4.56 0.66 22.46
N ARG A 9 -3.74 0.47 21.43
CA ARG A 9 -3.97 -0.50 20.34
C ARG A 9 -2.66 -1.05 19.81
N GLU A 10 -2.74 -2.26 19.29
CA GLU A 10 -1.63 -2.94 18.66
C GLU A 10 -2.09 -3.56 17.33
N ALA A 11 -1.19 -3.59 16.36
CA ALA A 11 -1.31 -4.42 15.17
C ALA A 11 -0.46 -5.68 15.37
N VAL A 12 -1.03 -6.83 15.09
CA VAL A 12 -0.37 -8.13 15.29
C VAL A 12 -0.41 -8.92 13.98
N MET A 13 0.75 -9.40 13.56
CA MET A 13 0.89 -10.33 12.44
C MET A 13 1.00 -11.74 13.00
N ILE A 14 0.10 -12.63 12.57
CA ILE A 14 0.03 -14.02 13.02
C ILE A 14 0.15 -14.94 11.82
N GLU A 15 1.04 -15.92 11.93
CA GLU A 15 1.15 -17.04 11.00
C GLU A 15 0.33 -18.22 11.54
N TRP A 16 -0.53 -18.76 10.69
CA TRP A 16 -1.32 -19.96 10.96
C TRP A 16 -0.78 -21.12 10.12
N THR A 17 -0.42 -22.22 10.76
CA THR A 17 0.06 -23.42 10.08
C THR A 17 -0.95 -24.53 10.27
N ASP A 18 -1.61 -24.94 9.19
CA ASP A 18 -2.51 -26.08 9.19
C ASP A 18 -1.74 -27.39 8.94
N ARG A 19 -2.08 -28.43 9.67
CA ARG A 19 -1.47 -29.77 9.53
C ARG A 19 -2.19 -30.61 8.48
N HIS A 20 -3.46 -30.30 8.20
CA HIS A 20 -4.33 -31.12 7.36
C HIS A 20 -5.13 -30.29 6.36
N VAL A 21 -4.42 -29.62 5.43
CA VAL A 21 -5.00 -28.72 4.42
C VAL A 21 -6.06 -29.35 3.50
N ALA A 22 -6.20 -30.68 3.53
CA ALA A 22 -7.17 -31.41 2.70
C ALA A 22 -8.56 -31.51 3.34
N ASN A 23 -8.73 -31.16 4.62
CA ASN A 23 -10.02 -31.17 5.30
C ASN A 23 -10.61 -29.76 5.42
N ALA A 24 -11.87 -29.65 5.86
CA ALA A 24 -12.57 -28.37 6.00
C ALA A 24 -12.38 -27.71 7.39
N VAL A 25 -11.62 -28.34 8.29
CA VAL A 25 -11.42 -27.91 9.67
C VAL A 25 -9.97 -27.54 9.87
N PHE A 26 -9.70 -26.34 10.38
CA PHE A 26 -8.34 -25.94 10.73
C PHE A 26 -7.81 -26.76 11.90
N GLU A 27 -6.73 -27.50 11.68
CA GLU A 27 -6.04 -28.34 12.67
C GLU A 27 -4.57 -27.91 12.76
N GLY A 28 -4.29 -26.84 13.44
CA GLY A 28 -2.94 -26.33 13.41
C GLY A 28 -2.55 -25.47 14.59
N THR A 29 -1.52 -24.68 14.39
CA THR A 29 -0.94 -23.79 15.38
C THR A 29 -0.89 -22.36 14.86
N ALA A 30 -0.99 -21.41 15.78
CA ALA A 30 -0.79 -19.99 15.52
C ALA A 30 0.54 -19.54 16.12
N ARG A 31 1.26 -18.67 15.42
CA ARG A 31 2.50 -18.07 15.86
C ARG A 31 2.50 -16.57 15.56
N GLU A 32 2.67 -15.75 16.57
CA GLU A 32 2.87 -14.32 16.38
C GLU A 32 4.24 -14.07 15.75
N LEU A 33 4.26 -13.32 14.65
CA LEU A 33 5.49 -12.88 13.99
C LEU A 33 5.93 -11.50 14.46
N LEU A 34 5.04 -10.53 14.34
CA LEU A 34 5.32 -9.12 14.61
C LEU A 34 4.18 -8.49 15.38
N ARG A 35 4.53 -7.67 16.36
CA ARG A 35 3.59 -6.83 17.11
C ARG A 35 4.05 -5.39 17.08
N MET A 36 3.16 -4.48 16.75
CA MET A 36 3.43 -3.05 16.67
C MET A 36 2.44 -2.27 17.52
N GLN A 37 2.95 -1.34 18.31
CA GLN A 37 2.13 -0.37 19.01
C GLN A 37 1.65 0.70 18.04
N LEU A 38 0.36 1.02 18.08
CA LEU A 38 -0.27 2.02 17.21
C LEU A 38 -0.53 3.33 17.97
N ALA A 39 -0.22 4.45 17.32
CA ALA A 39 -0.52 5.78 17.85
C ALA A 39 -2.03 6.08 17.79
N SER A 40 -2.76 5.47 16.85
CA SER A 40 -4.19 5.60 16.67
C SER A 40 -4.79 4.31 16.08
N PRO A 41 -6.14 4.19 15.98
CA PRO A 41 -6.79 2.98 15.45
C PRO A 41 -6.74 2.84 13.92
N ILE A 42 -6.15 3.78 13.20
CA ILE A 42 -6.11 3.78 11.74
C ILE A 42 -4.71 3.47 11.21
N HIS A 43 -4.63 3.06 9.96
CA HIS A 43 -3.41 2.77 9.21
C HIS A 43 -2.47 1.77 9.92
N PRO A 44 -2.96 0.59 10.28
CA PRO A 44 -2.13 -0.48 10.87
C PRO A 44 -1.28 -1.20 9.81
N LEU A 45 -0.98 -2.47 10.03
CA LEU A 45 -0.48 -3.39 9.02
C LEU A 45 -1.48 -3.48 7.86
N GLY A 46 -0.99 -3.33 6.63
CA GLY A 46 -1.75 -3.43 5.39
C GLY A 46 -1.53 -4.77 4.70
N GLU A 47 -1.33 -4.73 3.38
CA GLU A 47 -1.10 -5.93 2.57
C GLU A 47 0.22 -6.62 2.92
N MET A 48 0.20 -7.95 2.84
CA MET A 48 1.36 -8.83 2.92
C MET A 48 1.44 -9.64 1.63
N THR A 49 2.61 -9.61 0.97
CA THR A 49 2.76 -10.27 -0.32
C THR A 49 4.14 -10.90 -0.47
N PHE A 50 4.22 -11.93 -1.29
CA PHE A 50 5.46 -12.58 -1.69
C PHE A 50 5.71 -12.34 -3.17
N ASN A 51 6.98 -12.28 -3.58
CA ASN A 51 7.33 -12.21 -4.98
C ASN A 51 6.84 -13.49 -5.71
N PRO A 52 5.88 -13.39 -6.65
CA PRO A 52 5.25 -14.55 -7.27
C PRO A 52 6.19 -15.30 -8.24
N THR A 53 7.31 -14.69 -8.63
CA THR A 53 8.26 -15.31 -9.56
C THR A 53 9.44 -15.97 -8.87
N ALA A 54 9.62 -15.72 -7.56
CA ALA A 54 10.71 -16.28 -6.79
C ALA A 54 10.55 -17.80 -6.63
N ARG A 55 11.64 -18.52 -6.85
CA ARG A 55 11.71 -19.99 -6.76
C ARG A 55 12.69 -20.41 -5.67
N SER A 56 12.63 -21.67 -5.27
CA SER A 56 13.59 -22.22 -4.32
C SER A 56 15.03 -21.98 -4.81
N GLY A 57 15.84 -21.37 -3.95
CA GLY A 57 17.21 -20.94 -4.26
C GLY A 57 17.34 -19.45 -4.63
N ASP A 58 16.27 -18.76 -5.01
CA ASP A 58 16.32 -17.34 -5.28
C ASP A 58 16.41 -16.53 -3.96
N PRO A 59 17.11 -15.40 -3.94
CA PRO A 59 17.23 -14.56 -2.73
C PRO A 59 15.89 -14.07 -2.18
N ASP A 60 14.88 -13.98 -3.03
CA ASP A 60 13.53 -13.48 -2.68
C ASP A 60 12.52 -14.61 -2.42
N TRP A 61 12.97 -15.87 -2.45
CA TRP A 61 12.11 -17.03 -2.15
C TRP A 61 11.61 -16.99 -0.70
N ARG A 62 10.29 -17.04 -0.48
CA ARG A 62 9.66 -16.92 0.84
C ARG A 62 9.98 -15.64 1.60
N VAL A 63 10.40 -14.61 0.90
CA VAL A 63 10.59 -13.28 1.47
C VAL A 63 9.29 -12.52 1.33
N MET A 64 8.78 -12.02 2.46
CA MET A 64 7.51 -11.32 2.55
C MET A 64 7.72 -9.81 2.58
N TYR A 65 6.97 -9.11 1.76
CA TYR A 65 6.85 -7.65 1.75
C TYR A 65 5.57 -7.23 2.45
N VAL A 66 5.66 -6.22 3.31
CA VAL A 66 4.54 -5.79 4.16
C VAL A 66 4.36 -4.29 4.07
N GLY A 67 3.20 -3.84 3.65
CA GLY A 67 2.81 -2.44 3.75
C GLY A 67 2.42 -2.11 5.19
N VAL A 68 3.03 -1.07 5.74
CA VAL A 68 2.74 -0.60 7.10
C VAL A 68 2.34 0.87 7.04
N GLY A 69 1.14 1.18 7.48
CA GLY A 69 0.66 2.55 7.56
C GLY A 69 1.34 3.35 8.67
N ASP A 70 1.11 4.65 8.66
CA ASP A 70 1.71 5.59 9.61
C ASP A 70 1.10 5.54 11.02
N SER A 71 0.13 4.64 11.26
CA SER A 71 -0.64 4.56 12.52
C SER A 71 -1.38 5.86 12.87
N GLY A 72 -1.75 6.68 11.87
CA GLY A 72 -2.40 7.98 12.04
C GLY A 72 -1.48 9.06 12.63
N THR A 73 -0.17 8.87 12.56
CA THR A 73 0.79 9.88 13.07
C THR A 73 0.83 11.12 12.19
N GLY A 74 0.55 11.00 10.90
CA GLY A 74 0.48 12.12 9.98
C GLY A 74 -0.58 13.17 10.30
N GLU A 75 -1.60 12.81 11.05
CA GLU A 75 -2.68 13.69 11.51
C GLU A 75 -2.31 14.45 12.79
N GLN A 76 -1.18 14.11 13.41
CA GLN A 76 -0.70 14.80 14.59
C GLN A 76 -0.06 16.16 14.23
N ARG A 77 -0.12 17.09 15.19
CA ARG A 77 0.49 18.42 15.03
C ARG A 77 1.81 18.58 15.78
N ASP A 78 2.41 17.47 16.20
CA ASP A 78 3.66 17.41 16.95
C ASP A 78 4.70 16.52 16.24
N ILE A 79 5.80 16.22 16.92
CA ILE A 79 6.92 15.44 16.40
C ILE A 79 6.51 14.04 15.92
N ARG A 80 5.41 13.47 16.37
CA ARG A 80 4.90 12.18 15.92
C ARG A 80 4.61 12.18 14.42
N ARG A 81 4.30 13.35 13.83
CA ARG A 81 4.08 13.49 12.39
C ARG A 81 5.25 12.99 11.55
N LEU A 82 6.49 13.09 12.07
CA LEU A 82 7.68 12.61 11.37
C LEU A 82 7.89 11.09 11.42
N THR A 83 7.05 10.34 12.14
CA THR A 83 7.19 8.88 12.28
C THR A 83 7.38 8.14 10.95
N PRO A 84 6.68 8.45 9.84
CA PRO A 84 6.91 7.81 8.56
C PRO A 84 8.32 8.01 7.99
N GLN A 85 9.02 9.08 8.38
CA GLN A 85 10.42 9.33 7.97
C GLN A 85 11.43 8.64 8.89
N ARG A 86 11.08 8.36 10.15
CA ARG A 86 12.00 7.83 11.15
C ARG A 86 12.38 6.38 10.87
N LEU A 87 13.67 6.10 10.84
CA LEU A 87 14.20 4.75 10.59
C LEU A 87 14.17 3.85 11.85
N ASP A 88 14.02 4.41 13.05
CA ASP A 88 13.80 3.64 14.29
C ASP A 88 12.34 3.14 14.45
N SER A 89 11.45 3.46 13.51
CA SER A 89 10.04 3.08 13.50
C SER A 89 9.66 2.25 12.28
N LEU A 90 8.77 1.28 12.46
CA LEU A 90 8.21 0.48 11.37
C LEU A 90 6.98 1.12 10.71
N SER A 91 6.42 2.20 11.29
CA SER A 91 5.23 2.87 10.74
C SER A 91 5.57 3.72 9.51
N GLY A 92 4.70 3.71 8.51
CA GLY A 92 4.88 4.43 7.24
C GLY A 92 5.97 3.84 6.34
N LYS A 93 6.03 2.51 6.25
CA LYS A 93 7.11 1.74 5.61
C LYS A 93 6.60 0.62 4.72
N ILE A 94 7.47 0.16 3.83
CA ILE A 94 7.42 -1.21 3.35
C ILE A 94 8.49 -2.00 4.10
N LEU A 95 8.11 -3.10 4.71
CA LEU A 95 9.04 -4.03 5.36
C LEU A 95 9.35 -5.20 4.44
N ARG A 96 10.55 -5.81 4.64
CA ARG A 96 10.94 -7.03 3.95
C ARG A 96 11.54 -7.98 4.98
N ILE A 97 10.84 -9.12 5.21
CA ILE A 97 11.16 -10.11 6.24
C ILE A 97 11.01 -11.54 5.71
N VAL A 98 11.59 -12.51 6.39
CA VAL A 98 11.43 -13.94 6.13
C VAL A 98 10.70 -14.59 7.30
N PRO A 99 9.43 -14.98 7.16
CA PRO A 99 8.67 -15.61 8.24
C PRO A 99 9.26 -16.94 8.71
N ASP A 100 9.76 -17.78 7.80
CA ASP A 100 10.35 -19.07 8.11
C ASP A 100 11.76 -18.94 8.70
N LEU A 101 11.92 -19.28 9.98
CA LEU A 101 13.21 -19.22 10.68
C LEU A 101 14.28 -20.14 10.11
N ARG A 102 13.90 -21.15 9.31
CA ARG A 102 14.82 -22.13 8.70
C ARG A 102 15.23 -21.73 7.28
N ALA A 103 14.54 -20.78 6.67
CA ALA A 103 14.87 -20.31 5.33
C ALA A 103 16.00 -19.24 5.37
N HIS A 104 16.84 -19.23 4.34
CA HIS A 104 17.89 -18.22 4.12
C HIS A 104 18.85 -18.00 5.29
N THR A 105 19.17 -19.03 6.08
CA THR A 105 19.99 -18.88 7.30
C THR A 105 21.37 -18.28 7.07
N ALA A 106 21.96 -18.46 5.88
CA ALA A 106 23.26 -17.90 5.52
C ALA A 106 23.21 -16.42 5.11
N THR A 107 22.05 -15.90 4.68
CA THR A 107 21.90 -14.57 4.09
C THR A 107 20.94 -13.66 4.89
N THR A 108 20.52 -14.10 6.05
CA THR A 108 19.58 -13.40 6.92
C THR A 108 20.01 -13.48 8.39
N THR A 109 19.59 -12.50 9.18
CA THR A 109 19.77 -12.45 10.63
C THR A 109 18.40 -12.67 11.33
N VAL A 110 18.41 -13.35 12.47
CA VAL A 110 17.19 -13.50 13.29
C VAL A 110 16.79 -12.14 13.86
N SER A 111 15.48 -11.84 13.81
CA SER A 111 14.91 -10.62 14.38
C SER A 111 15.12 -10.52 15.89
N GLU A 112 15.04 -9.31 16.47
CA GLU A 112 15.19 -9.08 17.91
C GLU A 112 14.21 -9.91 18.76
N ASN A 113 12.99 -10.11 18.28
CA ASN A 113 11.97 -10.92 18.98
C ASN A 113 12.13 -12.44 18.74
N GLY A 114 13.09 -12.88 17.92
CA GLY A 114 13.36 -14.28 17.62
C GLY A 114 12.31 -14.98 16.74
N ARG A 115 11.37 -14.24 16.12
CA ARG A 115 10.17 -14.83 15.50
C ARG A 115 10.16 -14.85 13.97
N TYR A 116 11.07 -14.14 13.33
CA TYR A 116 11.28 -14.10 11.89
C TYR A 116 12.75 -13.81 11.60
N ARG A 117 13.13 -13.79 10.34
CA ARG A 117 14.47 -13.41 9.93
C ARG A 117 14.41 -12.16 9.05
N ILE A 118 15.51 -11.43 9.02
CA ILE A 118 15.68 -10.19 8.28
C ILE A 118 16.76 -10.42 7.23
N PRO A 119 16.50 -10.19 5.93
CA PRO A 119 17.50 -10.27 4.88
C PRO A 119 18.66 -9.29 5.14
N ASN A 120 19.90 -9.79 5.08
CA ASN A 120 21.09 -8.97 5.35
C ASN A 120 21.32 -7.89 4.27
N ASP A 121 20.71 -8.06 3.11
CA ASP A 121 20.74 -7.10 2.00
C ASP A 121 19.64 -6.03 2.08
N ASN A 122 18.83 -5.97 3.13
CA ASN A 122 17.93 -4.85 3.34
C ASN A 122 18.71 -3.53 3.44
N PRO A 123 18.17 -2.41 2.92
CA PRO A 123 18.96 -1.19 2.67
C PRO A 123 19.51 -0.51 3.92
N PHE A 124 18.90 -0.73 5.08
CA PHE A 124 19.25 -0.03 6.32
C PHE A 124 19.94 -0.94 7.36
N THR A 125 20.37 -2.13 6.99
CA THR A 125 20.97 -3.12 7.92
C THR A 125 22.27 -2.63 8.55
N ALA A 126 23.07 -1.83 7.84
CA ALA A 126 24.32 -1.24 8.31
C ALA A 126 24.17 0.13 8.98
N MET A 127 22.93 0.67 9.07
CA MET A 127 22.69 1.98 9.61
C MET A 127 22.31 1.88 11.10
N ASP A 128 23.15 2.42 11.96
CA ASP A 128 22.93 2.41 13.41
C ASP A 128 21.64 3.15 13.78
N GLY A 129 20.83 2.54 14.65
CA GLY A 129 19.55 3.07 15.08
C GLY A 129 18.39 2.80 14.13
N ALA A 130 18.64 2.31 12.92
CA ALA A 130 17.58 1.96 11.98
C ALA A 130 17.02 0.55 12.23
N ARG A 131 15.71 0.39 12.03
CA ARG A 131 15.03 -0.92 11.98
C ARG A 131 15.46 -1.65 10.70
N LYS A 132 16.01 -2.84 10.87
CA LYS A 132 16.62 -3.62 9.78
C LYS A 132 15.58 -4.26 8.84
N GLU A 133 14.33 -4.33 9.26
CA GLU A 133 13.18 -4.83 8.48
C GLU A 133 12.81 -3.91 7.32
N ILE A 134 13.21 -2.63 7.36
CA ILE A 134 12.76 -1.60 6.43
C ILE A 134 13.32 -1.85 5.04
N TRP A 135 12.42 -1.85 4.04
CA TRP A 135 12.72 -1.90 2.61
C TRP A 135 12.59 -0.53 1.94
N ALA A 136 11.54 0.23 2.29
CA ALA A 136 11.27 1.57 1.79
C ALA A 136 10.56 2.42 2.86
N VAL A 137 10.67 3.74 2.76
CA VAL A 137 10.29 4.72 3.81
C VAL A 137 9.37 5.80 3.25
N GLY A 138 8.70 6.53 4.15
CA GLY A 138 8.01 7.76 3.81
C GLY A 138 6.67 7.56 3.09
N LEU A 139 5.90 6.58 3.52
CA LEU A 139 4.55 6.29 3.05
C LEU A 139 3.53 6.63 4.14
N ARG A 140 2.31 7.03 3.76
CA ARG A 140 1.24 7.26 4.75
C ARG A 140 0.49 5.97 5.06
N ASN A 141 -0.18 5.41 4.06
CA ASN A 141 -0.92 4.18 4.23
C ASN A 141 -0.86 3.32 2.95
N PRO A 142 0.25 2.60 2.73
CA PRO A 142 0.44 1.67 1.61
C PRO A 142 -0.37 0.40 1.88
N HIS A 143 -1.70 0.51 1.86
CA HIS A 143 -2.60 -0.54 2.33
C HIS A 143 -2.79 -1.67 1.33
N ARG A 144 -2.39 -1.48 0.06
CA ARG A 144 -2.41 -2.52 -0.98
C ARG A 144 -1.09 -2.57 -1.70
N LEU A 145 -0.60 -3.79 -1.88
CA LEU A 145 0.61 -4.12 -2.61
C LEU A 145 0.27 -5.15 -3.68
N ILE A 146 0.73 -4.93 -4.89
CA ILE A 146 0.63 -5.92 -5.96
C ILE A 146 1.96 -6.11 -6.67
N TRP A 147 2.20 -7.32 -7.15
CA TRP A 147 3.30 -7.60 -8.06
C TRP A 147 2.79 -7.57 -9.50
N HIS A 148 3.46 -6.79 -10.33
CA HIS A 148 3.35 -6.93 -11.77
C HIS A 148 4.52 -7.75 -12.30
N VAL A 149 4.20 -8.76 -13.12
CA VAL A 149 5.17 -9.61 -13.80
C VAL A 149 5.04 -9.37 -15.30
N ASP A 150 6.02 -8.73 -15.90
CA ASP A 150 6.13 -8.61 -17.36
C ASP A 150 6.49 -9.99 -17.94
N PRO A 151 5.65 -10.58 -18.83
CA PRO A 151 5.96 -11.86 -19.46
C PRO A 151 7.28 -11.87 -20.24
N ALA A 152 7.71 -10.73 -20.76
CA ALA A 152 8.99 -10.58 -21.46
C ALA A 152 10.19 -10.55 -20.48
N ARG A 153 9.97 -10.16 -19.23
CA ARG A 153 10.97 -10.03 -18.16
C ARG A 153 10.49 -10.67 -16.85
N PRO A 154 10.17 -11.96 -16.83
CA PRO A 154 9.52 -12.60 -15.69
C PRO A 154 10.39 -12.67 -14.42
N ARG A 155 11.69 -12.37 -14.53
CA ARG A 155 12.61 -12.32 -13.38
C ARG A 155 12.80 -10.91 -12.81
N GLU A 156 12.13 -9.92 -13.36
CA GLU A 156 12.18 -8.51 -12.94
C GLU A 156 10.78 -8.03 -12.51
N PRO A 157 10.13 -8.68 -11.55
CA PRO A 157 8.81 -8.28 -11.13
C PRO A 157 8.85 -6.90 -10.45
N ILE A 158 7.77 -6.15 -10.61
CA ILE A 158 7.63 -4.79 -10.09
C ILE A 158 6.62 -4.80 -8.97
N LEU A 159 7.01 -4.27 -7.82
CA LEU A 159 6.10 -4.08 -6.68
C LEU A 159 5.46 -2.70 -6.77
N LEU A 160 4.13 -2.67 -6.88
CA LEU A 160 3.31 -1.46 -6.83
C LEU A 160 2.64 -1.34 -5.47
N ALA A 161 2.63 -0.14 -4.90
CA ALA A 161 1.87 0.19 -3.70
C ALA A 161 0.79 1.22 -4.01
N PHE A 162 -0.43 0.97 -3.54
CA PHE A 162 -1.53 1.93 -3.52
C PHE A 162 -1.54 2.58 -2.14
N ASN A 163 -1.20 3.86 -2.11
CA ASN A 163 -0.93 4.59 -0.88
C ASN A 163 -1.94 5.71 -0.69
N ILE A 164 -2.77 5.55 0.34
CA ILE A 164 -3.78 6.55 0.71
C ILE A 164 -3.09 7.76 1.32
N GLY A 165 -3.36 8.93 0.74
CA GLY A 165 -2.82 10.21 1.17
C GLY A 165 -3.56 10.84 2.35
N LEU A 166 -3.09 11.99 2.82
CA LEU A 166 -3.64 12.66 4.00
C LEU A 166 -4.79 13.61 3.64
N THR A 167 -4.50 14.59 2.78
CA THR A 167 -5.43 15.70 2.53
C THR A 167 -5.61 16.04 1.06
N SER A 168 -4.68 15.66 0.21
CA SER A 168 -4.61 16.24 -1.13
C SER A 168 -4.50 15.22 -2.26
N TRP A 169 -3.82 14.08 -2.04
CA TRP A 169 -3.48 13.19 -3.13
C TRP A 169 -3.57 11.71 -2.75
N GLU A 170 -4.24 10.94 -3.59
CA GLU A 170 -4.13 9.49 -3.63
C GLU A 170 -3.07 9.07 -4.64
N THR A 171 -2.30 8.01 -4.36
CA THR A 171 -1.11 7.73 -5.16
C THR A 171 -0.88 6.25 -5.43
N VAL A 172 -0.27 5.96 -6.60
CA VAL A 172 0.36 4.68 -6.90
C VAL A 172 1.87 4.90 -6.97
N MET A 173 2.61 4.05 -6.25
CA MET A 173 4.07 4.09 -6.16
C MET A 173 4.66 2.80 -6.73
N ILE A 174 5.74 2.90 -7.50
CA ILE A 174 6.63 1.75 -7.78
C ILE A 174 7.61 1.65 -6.62
N ILE A 175 7.61 0.51 -5.92
CA ILE A 175 8.41 0.34 -4.70
C ILE A 175 9.81 -0.15 -5.04
N ARG A 176 10.81 0.66 -4.65
CA ARG A 176 12.24 0.37 -4.86
C ARG A 176 12.98 0.23 -3.52
N LYS A 177 14.02 -0.59 -3.55
CA LYS A 177 14.92 -0.82 -2.41
C LYS A 177 15.53 0.50 -1.92
N GLY A 178 15.36 0.82 -0.66
CA GLY A 178 15.93 2.01 -0.03
C GLY A 178 15.31 3.34 -0.46
N ALA A 179 14.21 3.33 -1.23
CA ALA A 179 13.55 4.56 -1.63
C ALA A 179 12.84 5.25 -0.46
N ASN A 180 12.81 6.58 -0.51
CA ASN A 180 12.05 7.42 0.41
C ASN A 180 10.96 8.18 -0.38
N TYR A 181 9.69 7.90 -0.09
CA TYR A 181 8.52 8.49 -0.76
C TYR A 181 8.06 9.81 -0.15
N GLY A 182 8.84 10.35 0.77
CA GLY A 182 8.77 11.72 1.25
C GLY A 182 7.71 12.02 2.31
N TYR A 183 6.67 11.20 2.50
CA TYR A 183 5.62 11.51 3.47
C TYR A 183 6.16 11.53 4.92
N PRO A 184 5.83 12.52 5.77
CA PRO A 184 4.87 13.61 5.59
C PRO A 184 5.46 14.94 5.11
N LEU A 185 6.65 14.95 4.52
CA LEU A 185 7.27 16.13 3.93
C LEU A 185 6.82 16.35 2.48
N ARG A 186 6.33 15.29 1.85
CA ARG A 186 5.76 15.24 0.49
C ARG A 186 4.45 14.49 0.51
N GLU A 187 3.51 14.90 -0.32
CA GLU A 187 2.28 14.16 -0.61
C GLU A 187 1.93 14.33 -2.08
N GLY A 188 1.82 13.22 -2.81
CA GLY A 188 1.70 13.26 -4.25
C GLY A 188 2.89 13.99 -4.90
N PRO A 189 2.64 14.87 -5.89
CA PRO A 189 3.68 15.63 -6.58
C PRO A 189 4.11 16.91 -5.84
N GLN A 190 3.72 17.10 -4.58
CA GLN A 190 3.87 18.37 -3.89
C GLN A 190 4.63 18.26 -2.56
N ALA A 191 5.24 19.36 -2.15
CA ALA A 191 5.77 19.53 -0.80
C ALA A 191 4.64 19.86 0.18
N MET A 192 4.68 19.21 1.35
CA MET A 192 3.74 19.46 2.44
C MET A 192 4.41 20.33 3.49
N THR A 193 3.86 21.50 3.74
CA THR A 193 4.36 22.48 4.72
C THR A 193 3.30 22.79 5.78
N THR A 194 3.66 23.53 6.80
CA THR A 194 2.71 24.03 7.81
C THR A 194 1.68 25.01 7.22
N ALA A 195 2.02 25.65 6.09
CA ALA A 195 1.14 26.57 5.38
C ALA A 195 0.25 25.88 4.32
N GLY A 196 0.47 24.57 4.08
CA GLY A 196 -0.28 23.80 3.09
C GLY A 196 0.62 23.15 2.03
N MET A 197 0.02 22.77 0.91
CA MET A 197 0.71 22.14 -0.21
C MET A 197 1.36 23.20 -1.11
N THR A 198 2.61 22.95 -1.51
CA THR A 198 3.39 23.84 -2.39
C THR A 198 4.12 23.02 -3.45
N ALA A 199 4.67 23.70 -4.47
CA ALA A 199 5.62 23.04 -5.37
C ALA A 199 6.84 22.53 -4.58
N VAL A 200 7.44 21.44 -5.05
CA VAL A 200 8.69 20.94 -4.48
C VAL A 200 9.85 21.92 -4.77
N PRO A 201 10.86 22.01 -3.90
CA PRO A 201 12.05 22.79 -4.17
C PRO A 201 12.82 22.28 -5.40
N ALA A 202 13.56 23.17 -6.07
CA ALA A 202 14.34 22.79 -7.24
C ALA A 202 15.47 21.77 -6.91
N ASP A 203 16.05 21.86 -5.71
CA ASP A 203 17.04 20.94 -5.14
C ASP A 203 16.39 19.98 -4.17
N ASP A 204 15.31 19.37 -4.56
CA ASP A 204 14.44 18.54 -3.71
C ASP A 204 15.19 17.41 -3.03
N ILE A 205 15.65 17.68 -1.83
CA ILE A 205 16.30 16.74 -0.92
C ILE A 205 15.64 16.77 0.46
N ILE A 206 15.59 15.62 1.12
CA ILE A 206 15.09 15.49 2.49
C ILE A 206 16.09 14.72 3.36
N PRO A 207 16.11 14.91 4.69
CA PRO A 207 17.03 14.21 5.56
C PRO A 207 16.66 12.72 5.69
N TRP A 208 17.67 11.86 5.88
CA TRP A 208 17.48 10.55 6.48
C TRP A 208 17.28 10.72 7.98
N GLN A 209 16.03 10.61 8.43
CA GLN A 209 15.67 10.76 9.82
C GLN A 209 15.85 9.44 10.57
N ILE A 210 16.84 9.35 11.48
CA ILE A 210 17.07 8.14 12.26
C ILE A 210 16.06 8.05 13.42
N THR A 211 15.98 9.12 14.24
CA THR A 211 15.03 9.26 15.34
C THR A 211 14.24 10.56 15.15
N ASP A 212 13.46 10.97 16.13
CA ASP A 212 12.77 12.28 16.13
C ASP A 212 13.72 13.48 16.15
N THR A 213 14.94 13.31 16.65
CA THR A 213 15.93 14.39 16.81
C THR A 213 17.25 14.19 16.04
N VAL A 214 17.48 12.98 15.50
CA VAL A 214 18.73 12.63 14.81
C VAL A 214 18.49 12.37 13.34
N ALA A 215 19.17 13.12 12.48
CA ALA A 215 19.23 12.89 11.04
C ALA A 215 20.68 12.64 10.59
N ARG A 216 20.88 11.82 9.54
CA ARG A 216 22.19 11.50 8.97
C ARG A 216 22.13 11.47 7.44
N GLY A 217 22.73 12.48 6.81
CA GLY A 217 22.71 12.60 5.34
C GLY A 217 21.35 12.98 4.78
N THR A 218 21.25 12.96 3.49
CA THR A 218 20.07 13.37 2.73
C THR A 218 19.75 12.38 1.61
N VAL A 219 18.53 12.45 1.09
CA VAL A 219 18.06 11.64 -0.03
C VAL A 219 17.13 12.48 -0.91
N LYS A 220 17.14 12.22 -2.22
CA LYS A 220 16.12 12.72 -3.13
C LYS A 220 14.86 11.87 -2.94
N PRO A 221 13.67 12.45 -2.73
CA PRO A 221 12.42 11.68 -2.65
C PRO A 221 12.11 10.95 -3.96
N ALA A 222 11.48 9.79 -3.85
CA ALA A 222 10.82 9.13 -4.96
C ALA A 222 9.38 9.62 -5.06
N TYR A 223 8.88 9.77 -6.29
CA TYR A 223 7.56 10.32 -6.56
C TYR A 223 6.58 9.27 -7.06
N PRO A 224 5.25 9.50 -6.93
CA PRO A 224 4.24 8.61 -7.46
C PRO A 224 4.26 8.57 -8.98
N VAL A 225 3.90 7.42 -9.54
CA VAL A 225 3.69 7.26 -10.99
C VAL A 225 2.25 7.59 -11.41
N ILE A 226 1.31 7.56 -10.45
CA ILE A 226 -0.07 8.04 -10.60
C ILE A 226 -0.42 8.84 -9.35
N ALA A 227 -1.11 9.97 -9.54
CA ALA A 227 -1.72 10.72 -8.45
C ALA A 227 -3.06 11.31 -8.89
N TYR A 228 -4.06 11.26 -8.00
CA TYR A 228 -5.32 11.98 -8.20
C TYR A 228 -5.72 12.74 -6.95
N PRO A 229 -6.38 13.92 -7.12
CA PRO A 229 -6.65 14.81 -5.99
C PRO A 229 -7.86 14.37 -5.15
N HIS A 230 -7.87 14.80 -3.89
CA HIS A 230 -9.04 14.73 -2.99
C HIS A 230 -10.07 15.79 -3.39
N THR A 231 -10.78 15.55 -4.47
CA THR A 231 -11.81 16.45 -5.01
C THR A 231 -13.02 15.66 -5.52
N SER A 232 -14.08 16.34 -5.89
CA SER A 232 -15.26 15.72 -6.50
C SER A 232 -14.95 15.04 -7.85
N THR A 233 -13.88 15.46 -8.53
CA THR A 233 -13.40 14.87 -9.79
C THR A 233 -12.33 13.78 -9.58
N GLY A 234 -11.75 13.70 -8.39
CA GLY A 234 -10.84 12.64 -7.94
C GLY A 234 -11.54 11.65 -7.02
N GLY A 235 -11.12 11.61 -5.76
CA GLY A 235 -11.68 10.70 -4.76
C GLY A 235 -11.23 11.04 -3.36
N ASP A 236 -11.33 10.05 -2.48
CA ASP A 236 -11.00 10.16 -1.04
C ASP A 236 -9.94 9.17 -0.58
N ALA A 237 -9.91 7.98 -1.21
CA ALA A 237 -9.05 6.90 -0.77
C ALA A 237 -8.90 5.84 -1.87
N ILE A 238 -7.70 5.62 -2.34
CA ILE A 238 -7.42 4.62 -3.37
C ILE A 238 -7.71 3.21 -2.87
N ALA A 239 -8.42 2.41 -3.67
CA ALA A 239 -8.85 1.06 -3.28
C ALA A 239 -7.80 -0.02 -3.52
N GLY A 240 -6.80 0.28 -4.33
CA GLY A 240 -5.94 -0.71 -4.95
C GLY A 240 -6.41 -1.08 -6.36
N GLY A 241 -5.76 -2.05 -6.96
CA GLY A 241 -6.05 -2.50 -8.32
C GLY A 241 -5.14 -3.62 -8.76
N PHE A 242 -5.17 -3.96 -10.05
CA PHE A 242 -4.32 -4.97 -10.68
C PHE A 242 -4.00 -4.58 -12.12
N VAL A 243 -2.89 -5.05 -12.65
CA VAL A 243 -2.64 -5.04 -14.08
C VAL A 243 -3.44 -6.19 -14.71
N TYR A 244 -4.40 -5.85 -15.57
CA TYR A 244 -5.29 -6.85 -16.16
C TYR A 244 -4.54 -7.79 -17.09
N ARG A 245 -4.65 -9.09 -16.82
CA ARG A 245 -4.00 -10.18 -17.59
C ARG A 245 -5.00 -11.17 -18.16
N GLY A 246 -6.29 -10.99 -17.86
CA GLY A 246 -7.37 -11.84 -18.36
C GLY A 246 -7.55 -11.76 -19.87
N THR A 247 -8.44 -12.60 -20.38
CA THR A 247 -8.76 -12.69 -21.80
C THR A 247 -10.18 -12.26 -22.16
N ARG A 248 -11.04 -12.15 -21.13
CA ARG A 248 -12.46 -11.83 -21.28
C ARG A 248 -12.71 -10.41 -21.79
N VAL A 249 -11.86 -9.47 -21.40
CA VAL A 249 -11.96 -8.06 -21.81
C VAL A 249 -10.63 -7.63 -22.45
N PRO A 250 -10.37 -7.99 -23.73
CA PRO A 250 -9.08 -7.73 -24.38
C PRO A 250 -8.67 -6.26 -24.37
N ALA A 251 -9.63 -5.35 -24.40
CA ALA A 251 -9.38 -3.91 -24.34
C ALA A 251 -8.77 -3.43 -22.99
N LEU A 252 -8.80 -4.25 -21.94
CA LEU A 252 -8.15 -3.92 -20.65
C LEU A 252 -6.76 -4.53 -20.52
N LYS A 253 -6.34 -5.36 -21.47
CA LYS A 253 -5.04 -6.03 -21.40
C LYS A 253 -3.90 -5.02 -21.25
N ASP A 254 -2.94 -5.33 -20.36
CA ASP A 254 -1.78 -4.51 -20.05
C ASP A 254 -2.12 -3.10 -19.51
N ARG A 255 -3.31 -2.95 -18.92
CA ARG A 255 -3.74 -1.76 -18.21
C ARG A 255 -3.77 -1.99 -16.71
N LEU A 256 -3.27 -1.03 -15.96
CA LEU A 256 -3.46 -0.98 -14.51
C LEU A 256 -4.88 -0.46 -14.24
N ILE A 257 -5.74 -1.33 -13.71
CA ILE A 257 -7.12 -1.00 -13.33
C ILE A 257 -7.14 -0.73 -11.83
N PHE A 258 -7.70 0.40 -11.40
CA PHE A 258 -7.79 0.78 -9.99
C PHE A 258 -9.04 1.62 -9.72
N ALA A 259 -9.36 1.84 -8.45
CA ALA A 259 -10.57 2.57 -8.07
C ALA A 259 -10.38 3.39 -6.79
N ASP A 260 -11.34 4.25 -6.52
CA ASP A 260 -11.51 4.92 -5.23
C ASP A 260 -12.50 4.17 -4.34
N ILE A 261 -12.14 3.98 -3.08
CA ILE A 261 -12.91 3.24 -2.08
C ILE A 261 -14.29 3.85 -1.88
N THR A 262 -14.35 5.16 -1.74
CA THR A 262 -15.52 5.86 -1.25
C THR A 262 -16.49 6.22 -2.36
N THR A 263 -15.95 6.78 -3.44
CA THR A 263 -16.75 7.25 -4.57
C THR A 263 -17.21 6.11 -5.47
N GLY A 264 -16.43 5.05 -5.57
CA GLY A 264 -16.68 3.95 -6.51
C GLY A 264 -16.28 4.27 -7.95
N ARG A 265 -15.50 5.35 -8.16
CA ARG A 265 -14.91 5.65 -9.47
C ARG A 265 -13.84 4.63 -9.79
N VAL A 266 -13.78 4.24 -11.04
CA VAL A 266 -12.84 3.25 -11.57
C VAL A 266 -12.05 3.88 -12.70
N TRP A 267 -10.73 3.68 -12.70
CA TRP A 267 -9.84 4.18 -13.74
C TRP A 267 -8.96 3.05 -14.29
N TYR A 268 -8.39 3.32 -15.45
CA TYR A 268 -7.23 2.61 -15.94
C TYR A 268 -6.11 3.58 -16.31
N ALA A 269 -4.89 3.06 -16.28
CA ALA A 269 -3.71 3.68 -16.88
C ALA A 269 -2.99 2.66 -17.74
N GLU A 270 -2.44 3.10 -18.89
CA GLU A 270 -1.58 2.26 -19.71
C GLU A 270 -0.32 1.90 -18.92
N LEU A 271 -0.01 0.62 -18.81
CA LEU A 271 1.15 0.18 -18.02
C LEU A 271 2.46 0.79 -18.52
N ALA A 272 2.60 0.97 -19.82
CA ALA A 272 3.78 1.61 -20.42
C ALA A 272 3.96 3.06 -19.95
N ASP A 273 2.86 3.79 -19.70
CA ASP A 273 2.90 5.15 -19.18
C ASP A 273 3.25 5.15 -17.69
N VAL A 274 2.70 4.21 -16.92
CA VAL A 274 3.04 3.99 -15.52
C VAL A 274 4.54 3.74 -15.36
N MET A 275 5.12 2.90 -16.22
CA MET A 275 6.56 2.61 -16.18
C MET A 275 7.44 3.80 -16.61
N ARG A 276 6.98 4.61 -17.55
CA ARG A 276 7.71 5.83 -17.97
C ARG A 276 7.68 6.94 -16.94
N ALA A 277 6.64 6.98 -16.12
CA ALA A 277 6.51 7.98 -15.06
C ALA A 277 7.44 7.73 -13.86
N GLU A 278 8.18 6.61 -13.84
CA GLU A 278 9.19 6.35 -12.81
C GLU A 278 10.53 7.02 -13.18
N ASP A 279 10.56 8.34 -13.19
CA ASP A 279 11.73 9.15 -13.57
C ASP A 279 12.24 10.09 -12.45
N SER A 280 11.61 10.03 -11.28
CA SER A 280 11.89 10.91 -10.12
C SER A 280 11.56 12.39 -10.35
N ASP A 281 10.76 12.72 -11.36
CA ASP A 281 10.16 14.04 -11.53
C ASP A 281 8.76 14.02 -10.89
N PRO A 282 8.47 14.91 -9.93
CA PRO A 282 7.15 14.97 -9.29
C PRO A 282 6.00 15.30 -10.25
N LEU A 283 6.31 15.91 -11.39
CA LEU A 283 5.31 16.35 -12.38
C LEU A 283 5.05 15.30 -13.49
N THR A 284 5.88 14.27 -13.58
CA THR A 284 5.68 13.20 -14.57
C THR A 284 4.74 12.14 -13.99
N LEU A 285 3.46 12.23 -14.34
CA LEU A 285 2.43 11.27 -13.93
C LEU A 285 1.85 10.56 -15.15
N ALA A 286 1.57 9.27 -15.00
CA ALA A 286 0.87 8.50 -16.03
C ALA A 286 -0.57 9.01 -16.19
N PRO A 287 -1.07 9.21 -17.42
CA PRO A 287 -2.46 9.58 -17.66
C PRO A 287 -3.43 8.53 -17.10
N MET A 288 -4.50 9.02 -16.47
CA MET A 288 -5.59 8.18 -15.97
C MET A 288 -6.83 8.38 -16.84
N HIS A 289 -7.52 7.28 -17.13
CA HIS A 289 -8.75 7.27 -17.90
C HIS A 289 -9.87 6.66 -17.08
N GLU A 290 -10.95 7.41 -16.86
CA GLU A 290 -12.09 6.91 -16.11
C GLU A 290 -12.91 5.91 -16.92
N ILE A 291 -13.27 4.80 -16.28
CA ILE A 291 -14.23 3.82 -16.80
C ILE A 291 -15.59 4.18 -16.20
N ASP A 292 -16.54 4.62 -17.02
CA ASP A 292 -17.91 4.85 -16.55
C ASP A 292 -18.62 3.53 -16.25
N ALA A 293 -18.27 2.93 -15.14
CA ALA A 293 -18.86 1.68 -14.69
C ALA A 293 -20.25 1.88 -14.04
N GLY A 294 -20.64 3.12 -13.74
CA GLY A 294 -21.85 3.44 -12.98
C GLY A 294 -21.91 2.70 -11.63
N LEU A 295 -20.75 2.31 -11.09
CA LEU A 295 -20.62 1.38 -9.97
C LEU A 295 -21.39 1.86 -8.73
N ARG A 296 -21.26 3.15 -8.37
CA ARG A 296 -21.99 3.71 -7.23
C ARG A 296 -23.50 3.53 -7.36
N ARG A 297 -24.07 3.85 -8.51
CA ARG A 297 -25.51 3.69 -8.78
C ARG A 297 -25.95 2.23 -8.68
N ILE A 298 -25.15 1.29 -9.21
CA ILE A 298 -25.41 -0.14 -9.12
C ILE A 298 -25.39 -0.61 -7.67
N VAL A 299 -24.40 -0.17 -6.88
CA VAL A 299 -24.29 -0.52 -5.46
C VAL A 299 -25.43 0.06 -4.63
N GLU A 300 -25.83 1.31 -4.86
CA GLU A 300 -26.96 1.93 -4.19
C GLU A 300 -28.28 1.19 -4.48
N ALA A 301 -28.54 0.81 -5.72
CA ALA A 301 -29.69 0.02 -6.11
C ALA A 301 -29.68 -1.37 -5.46
N SER A 302 -28.54 -2.05 -5.50
CA SER A 302 -28.35 -3.36 -4.88
C SER A 302 -28.50 -3.30 -3.35
N PHE A 303 -27.92 -2.30 -2.70
CA PHE A 303 -28.05 -2.08 -1.26
C PHE A 303 -29.52 -1.95 -0.84
N ARG A 304 -30.30 -1.13 -1.55
CA ARG A 304 -31.75 -0.95 -1.28
C ARG A 304 -32.54 -2.23 -1.53
N SER A 305 -32.32 -2.91 -2.64
CA SER A 305 -33.05 -4.16 -2.98
C SER A 305 -32.78 -5.28 -1.98
N ARG A 306 -31.66 -5.25 -1.28
CA ARG A 306 -31.27 -6.21 -0.23
C ARG A 306 -31.70 -5.78 1.19
N GLY A 307 -32.58 -4.79 1.31
CA GLY A 307 -33.10 -4.33 2.60
C GLY A 307 -32.24 -3.30 3.32
N GLY A 308 -31.24 -2.73 2.65
CA GLY A 308 -30.46 -1.62 3.19
C GLY A 308 -31.34 -0.42 3.54
N ARG A 309 -31.16 0.11 4.74
CA ARG A 309 -31.94 1.24 5.27
C ARG A 309 -31.12 2.52 5.24
N GLY A 310 -31.82 3.65 5.03
CA GLY A 310 -31.23 4.98 4.97
C GLY A 310 -31.20 5.57 3.56
N GLU A 311 -30.99 6.88 3.47
CA GLU A 311 -30.95 7.61 2.20
C GLU A 311 -29.63 7.40 1.45
N THR A 312 -28.57 7.06 2.17
CA THR A 312 -27.22 6.89 1.64
C THR A 312 -26.66 5.52 1.97
N LEU A 313 -25.59 5.12 1.26
CA LEU A 313 -24.77 3.96 1.62
C LEU A 313 -24.15 4.14 3.02
N PRO A 314 -23.77 3.04 3.71
CA PRO A 314 -23.09 3.12 4.99
C PRO A 314 -21.72 3.81 4.90
N GLY A 315 -21.22 4.31 6.05
CA GLY A 315 -19.89 4.88 6.20
C GLY A 315 -19.80 6.35 5.80
N ALA A 316 -18.72 7.00 6.25
CA ALA A 316 -18.41 8.39 5.94
C ALA A 316 -17.51 8.48 4.70
N ALA A 317 -17.67 9.57 3.95
CA ALA A 317 -16.81 9.94 2.84
C ALA A 317 -16.53 11.46 2.92
N ALA A 318 -15.26 11.85 2.82
CA ALA A 318 -14.87 13.24 3.01
C ALA A 318 -15.30 14.10 1.81
N VAL A 319 -15.02 13.65 0.59
CA VAL A 319 -15.29 14.42 -0.64
C VAL A 319 -16.76 14.32 -1.05
N SER A 320 -17.35 13.14 -1.06
CA SER A 320 -18.74 12.99 -1.51
C SER A 320 -19.78 13.39 -0.45
N GLY A 321 -19.38 13.56 0.81
CA GLY A 321 -20.27 13.87 1.94
C GLY A 321 -21.38 12.85 2.19
N ARG A 322 -21.35 11.71 1.48
CA ARG A 322 -22.35 10.64 1.49
C ARG A 322 -21.66 9.30 1.67
N GLY A 323 -22.38 8.28 2.04
CA GLY A 323 -21.85 6.95 2.31
C GLY A 323 -20.92 6.38 1.24
N ARG A 324 -20.17 5.36 1.60
CA ARG A 324 -19.08 4.78 0.82
C ARG A 324 -19.55 3.61 -0.03
N VAL A 325 -19.01 3.46 -1.22
CA VAL A 325 -19.16 2.24 -2.04
C VAL A 325 -18.35 1.08 -1.45
N ASP A 326 -17.22 1.39 -0.83
CA ASP A 326 -16.28 0.45 -0.21
C ASP A 326 -15.75 -0.59 -1.21
N VAL A 327 -15.16 -0.07 -2.30
CA VAL A 327 -14.61 -0.88 -3.39
C VAL A 327 -13.34 -1.61 -2.95
N ARG A 328 -13.24 -2.86 -3.39
CA ARG A 328 -12.02 -3.69 -3.39
C ARG A 328 -11.92 -4.45 -4.70
N PHE A 329 -10.71 -4.85 -5.06
CA PHE A 329 -10.48 -5.73 -6.21
C PHE A 329 -9.93 -7.07 -5.77
N ALA A 330 -10.21 -8.09 -6.59
CA ALA A 330 -9.55 -9.37 -6.57
C ALA A 330 -9.26 -9.82 -8.00
N GLU A 331 -8.29 -10.69 -8.16
CA GLU A 331 -7.91 -11.31 -9.42
C GLU A 331 -7.95 -12.84 -9.24
N ASP A 332 -8.48 -13.57 -10.21
CA ASP A 332 -8.41 -15.02 -10.21
C ASP A 332 -7.11 -15.52 -10.90
N SER A 333 -6.91 -16.83 -10.88
CA SER A 333 -5.72 -17.48 -11.46
C SER A 333 -5.59 -17.28 -12.97
N SER A 334 -6.67 -16.93 -13.66
CA SER A 334 -6.68 -16.60 -15.10
C SER A 334 -6.44 -15.13 -15.40
N GLY A 335 -6.30 -14.29 -14.38
CA GLY A 335 -6.10 -12.84 -14.51
C GLY A 335 -7.39 -12.05 -14.73
N GLU A 336 -8.55 -12.66 -14.51
CA GLU A 336 -9.83 -11.97 -14.59
C GLU A 336 -10.10 -11.19 -13.31
N LEU A 337 -10.64 -9.97 -13.44
CA LEU A 337 -10.84 -9.06 -12.34
C LEU A 337 -12.28 -9.13 -11.76
N TYR A 338 -12.33 -9.05 -10.45
CA TYR A 338 -13.54 -8.96 -9.67
C TYR A 338 -13.55 -7.66 -8.86
N VAL A 339 -14.72 -7.01 -8.84
CA VAL A 339 -15.00 -5.85 -7.99
C VAL A 339 -15.85 -6.32 -6.82
N MET A 340 -15.34 -6.13 -5.62
CA MET A 340 -16.07 -6.36 -4.40
C MET A 340 -16.53 -5.03 -3.82
N THR A 341 -17.78 -4.93 -3.41
CA THR A 341 -18.33 -3.74 -2.78
C THR A 341 -18.95 -4.10 -1.43
N LYS A 342 -18.30 -3.62 -0.37
CA LYS A 342 -18.65 -3.99 1.00
C LYS A 342 -20.03 -3.43 1.41
N SER A 343 -20.41 -2.28 0.86
CA SER A 343 -21.67 -1.62 1.25
C SER A 343 -22.93 -2.41 0.88
N ASP A 344 -22.92 -3.19 -0.20
CA ASP A 344 -24.01 -4.06 -0.60
C ASP A 344 -23.66 -5.56 -0.46
N GLY A 345 -22.44 -5.89 -0.06
CA GLY A 345 -21.98 -7.26 0.15
C GLY A 345 -21.84 -8.10 -1.13
N MET A 346 -21.58 -7.47 -2.28
CA MET A 346 -21.54 -8.15 -3.58
C MET A 346 -20.14 -8.30 -4.13
N ILE A 347 -19.95 -9.39 -4.87
CA ILE A 347 -18.79 -9.65 -5.73
C ILE A 347 -19.28 -9.65 -7.17
N ARG A 348 -18.63 -8.86 -8.04
CA ARG A 348 -18.98 -8.70 -9.45
C ARG A 348 -17.77 -8.96 -10.31
N GLN A 349 -17.92 -9.74 -11.37
CA GLN A 349 -16.88 -9.92 -12.38
C GLN A 349 -16.95 -8.81 -13.42
N ILE A 350 -15.80 -8.29 -13.85
CA ILE A 350 -15.71 -7.41 -15.02
C ILE A 350 -15.78 -8.27 -16.27
N THR A 351 -16.84 -8.09 -17.09
CA THR A 351 -17.12 -8.96 -18.23
C THR A 351 -17.07 -8.23 -19.58
N GLY A 352 -16.94 -6.92 -19.59
CA GLY A 352 -16.87 -6.11 -20.82
C GLY A 352 -16.78 -4.62 -20.53
N LEU A 353 -16.44 -3.85 -21.56
CA LEU A 353 -16.59 -2.40 -21.63
C LEU A 353 -17.77 -2.10 -22.58
N ARG A 354 -18.54 -1.06 -22.29
CA ARG A 354 -19.60 -0.56 -23.18
C ARG A 354 -19.12 0.62 -23.97
#